data_210e58cfe94f3be9f626e389df9a07ef
#
_entry.id   210e58cfe94f3be9f626e389df9a07ef
#
_cell.length_a   1.000
_cell.length_b   1.000
_cell.length_c   1.000
_cell.angle_alpha   90.00
_cell.angle_beta   90.00
_cell.angle_gamma   90.00
#
_symmetry.space_group_name_H-M   'P 1'
#
loop_
_entity.id
_entity.type
_entity.pdbx_description
1 polymer ?
#
loop_
_entity_poly.entity_id
_entity_poly.type
_entity_poly.pdbx_seq_one_letter_code
_entity_poly.pdbx_strand_id
1 'polypeptide(L)'
;MNTFKKIGLTALAGSLVVTSAYAGAVSVAGGASMGVKNNKGNTGKSWTMGNQLTFTGSGELDNGMNVSISFVLDQADDSTTTGTAHNGTSPFDSHSVTVSSDAMGSLTMHGEGGSSAQAALDTTAGGDLWDNGFGFTTPENSAGAGGMLVYTLPSVMDDLTLKASYTASGAGKASAMAYSLSYAGVEGLTLDYGMGETGTAAATADTTTIRASYAYGSFTGTYVVTDHDDVVASNDEEVTSYKLSYTVNDDLSVSYSQETHDDEGSTIDEEVDSINVSYTSGGMTLSAAQINAENVGNSNNASADKERWTVSASFAF
;
A
#
# COMPACT_ATOMS: atom_id res chain seq x y z
N MET A 1 -34.59 3.89 18.41
CA MET A 1 -33.32 4.34 17.84
C MET A 1 -33.10 5.79 18.28
N ASN A 2 -32.14 6.00 19.18
CA ASN A 2 -32.02 7.25 19.93
C ASN A 2 -31.51 8.41 19.08
N THR A 3 -32.26 9.51 19.12
CA THR A 3 -32.08 10.78 18.40
C THR A 3 -30.71 11.46 18.66
N PHE A 4 -30.01 11.08 19.71
CA PHE A 4 -28.71 11.65 20.10
C PHE A 4 -27.53 11.25 19.22
N LYS A 5 -27.60 10.11 18.50
CA LYS A 5 -26.54 9.68 17.58
C LYS A 5 -26.53 10.45 16.24
N LYS A 6 -27.64 11.04 15.87
CA LYS A 6 -27.73 11.84 14.63
C LYS A 6 -27.22 13.28 14.80
N ILE A 7 -27.22 13.80 16.02
CA ILE A 7 -26.83 15.20 16.29
C ILE A 7 -25.31 15.36 16.29
N GLY A 8 -24.54 14.35 16.73
CA GLY A 8 -23.08 14.42 16.76
C GLY A 8 -22.43 14.44 15.38
N LEU A 9 -22.96 13.64 14.44
CA LEU A 9 -22.40 13.53 13.09
C LEU A 9 -22.71 14.77 12.24
N THR A 10 -23.89 15.38 12.43
CA THR A 10 -24.31 16.59 11.69
C THR A 10 -23.65 17.86 12.23
N ALA A 11 -23.28 17.90 13.51
CA ALA A 11 -22.60 19.05 14.10
C ALA A 11 -21.13 19.15 13.67
N LEU A 12 -20.43 18.01 13.50
CA LEU A 12 -19.04 18.00 13.03
C LEU A 12 -18.94 18.33 11.52
N ALA A 13 -19.88 17.84 10.70
CA ALA A 13 -19.95 18.20 9.29
C ALA A 13 -20.41 19.63 9.04
N GLY A 14 -21.21 20.22 9.94
CA GLY A 14 -21.73 21.59 9.81
C GLY A 14 -20.79 22.68 10.29
N SER A 15 -19.79 22.37 11.12
CA SER A 15 -18.87 23.37 11.68
C SER A 15 -17.67 23.71 10.78
N LEU A 16 -17.48 22.98 9.66
CA LEU A 16 -16.38 23.19 8.74
C LEU A 16 -16.75 23.96 7.47
N VAL A 17 -18.02 24.38 7.32
CA VAL A 17 -18.43 25.24 6.21
C VAL A 17 -18.16 26.71 6.57
N VAL A 18 -16.92 27.13 6.44
CA VAL A 18 -16.60 28.57 6.42
C VAL A 18 -16.74 29.03 4.97
N THR A 19 -17.82 29.71 4.67
CA THR A 19 -18.06 30.35 3.38
C THR A 19 -17.17 31.58 3.21
N SER A 20 -15.97 31.36 2.66
CA SER A 20 -15.27 32.43 1.93
C SER A 20 -15.20 31.97 0.46
N ALA A 21 -15.33 32.91 -0.47
CA ALA A 21 -15.45 32.67 -1.91
C ALA A 21 -14.23 31.94 -2.57
N TYR A 22 -13.26 31.49 -1.78
CA TYR A 22 -12.04 30.76 -2.18
C TYR A 22 -11.67 29.64 -1.20
N ALA A 23 -12.47 29.37 -0.17
CA ALA A 23 -12.19 28.26 0.73
C ALA A 23 -12.71 26.96 0.10
N GLY A 24 -11.80 26.14 -0.38
CA GLY A 24 -12.09 24.78 -0.85
C GLY A 24 -12.72 23.94 0.26
N ALA A 25 -13.44 22.91 -0.13
CA ALA A 25 -14.02 21.95 0.81
C ALA A 25 -12.91 21.22 1.58
N VAL A 26 -13.07 21.11 2.90
CA VAL A 26 -12.24 20.25 3.74
C VAL A 26 -13.07 19.03 4.10
N SER A 27 -12.54 17.84 3.86
CA SER A 27 -13.12 16.57 4.26
C SER A 27 -12.20 15.84 5.22
N VAL A 28 -12.80 15.06 6.11
CA VAL A 28 -12.08 14.15 7.00
C VAL A 28 -12.68 12.76 6.82
N ALA A 29 -11.82 11.79 6.54
CA ALA A 29 -12.16 10.38 6.50
C ALA A 29 -11.32 9.64 7.53
N GLY A 30 -11.86 8.59 8.11
CA GLY A 30 -11.17 7.84 9.13
C GLY A 30 -11.33 6.33 9.00
N GLY A 31 -10.37 5.63 9.57
CA GLY A 31 -10.40 4.20 9.75
C GLY A 31 -9.89 3.81 11.11
N ALA A 32 -10.41 2.71 11.62
CA ALA A 32 -9.89 2.06 12.82
C ALA A 32 -9.94 0.56 12.65
N SER A 33 -8.99 -0.15 13.24
CA SER A 33 -8.98 -1.60 13.25
C SER A 33 -8.68 -2.15 14.64
N MET A 34 -9.16 -3.35 14.90
CA MET A 34 -8.80 -4.15 16.07
C MET A 34 -8.68 -5.60 15.66
N GLY A 35 -7.73 -6.31 16.23
CA GLY A 35 -7.53 -7.70 15.87
C GLY A 35 -6.83 -8.51 16.95
N VAL A 36 -6.74 -9.80 16.68
CA VAL A 36 -5.95 -10.75 17.45
C VAL A 36 -5.17 -11.63 16.49
N LYS A 37 -3.92 -11.85 16.80
CA LYS A 37 -3.03 -12.74 16.05
C LYS A 37 -2.32 -13.71 16.98
N ASN A 38 -1.96 -14.87 16.44
CA ASN A 38 -1.16 -15.87 17.12
C ASN A 38 -0.11 -16.42 16.18
N ASN A 39 1.14 -16.43 16.60
CA ASN A 39 2.27 -16.97 15.84
C ASN A 39 2.69 -18.30 16.46
N LYS A 40 2.85 -19.34 15.64
CA LYS A 40 3.42 -20.61 16.09
C LYS A 40 4.88 -20.40 16.53
N GLY A 41 5.21 -20.93 17.68
CA GLY A 41 6.56 -20.76 18.27
C GLY A 41 6.69 -19.56 19.20
N ASN A 42 5.78 -18.63 19.19
CA ASN A 42 5.68 -17.55 20.18
C ASN A 42 4.67 -17.88 21.28
N THR A 43 5.02 -17.64 22.52
CA THR A 43 4.12 -17.86 23.65
C THR A 43 3.10 -16.75 23.74
N GLY A 44 1.89 -17.02 23.26
CA GLY A 44 0.74 -16.15 23.49
C GLY A 44 0.07 -15.58 22.25
N LYS A 45 -1.02 -14.89 22.49
CA LYS A 45 -1.80 -14.13 21.50
C LYS A 45 -1.47 -12.65 21.67
N SER A 46 -1.38 -11.93 20.57
CA SER A 46 -1.21 -10.48 20.55
C SER A 46 -2.49 -9.80 20.08
N TRP A 47 -2.84 -8.69 20.71
CA TRP A 47 -3.86 -7.78 20.22
C TRP A 47 -3.21 -6.78 19.28
N THR A 48 -3.95 -6.39 18.26
CA THR A 48 -3.55 -5.34 17.32
C THR A 48 -4.62 -4.26 17.27
N MET A 49 -4.22 -3.03 17.07
CA MET A 49 -5.10 -1.89 16.88
C MET A 49 -4.44 -0.93 15.91
N GLY A 50 -5.19 -0.45 14.94
CA GLY A 50 -4.78 0.61 14.03
C GLY A 50 -5.83 1.72 14.02
N ASN A 51 -5.41 2.95 13.75
CA ASN A 51 -6.30 4.08 13.57
C ASN A 51 -5.65 5.11 12.65
N GLN A 52 -6.46 5.73 11.79
CA GLN A 52 -5.98 6.71 10.82
C GLN A 52 -7.04 7.77 10.59
N LEU A 53 -6.62 9.02 10.42
CA LEU A 53 -7.46 10.12 9.94
C LEU A 53 -6.77 10.80 8.75
N THR A 54 -7.49 10.92 7.66
CA THR A 54 -7.05 11.64 6.47
C THR A 54 -7.83 12.94 6.34
N PHE A 55 -7.12 14.04 6.28
CA PHE A 55 -7.67 15.38 6.03
C PHE A 55 -7.37 15.75 4.59
N THR A 56 -8.39 16.05 3.80
CA THR A 56 -8.24 16.50 2.42
C THR A 56 -8.86 17.88 2.24
N GLY A 57 -8.09 18.82 1.73
CA GLY A 57 -8.58 20.13 1.32
C GLY A 57 -8.43 20.30 -0.19
N SER A 58 -9.42 20.90 -0.87
CA SER A 58 -9.34 21.16 -2.30
C SER A 58 -9.96 22.48 -2.69
N GLY A 59 -9.49 23.09 -3.76
CA GLY A 59 -10.00 24.32 -4.33
C GLY A 59 -9.61 24.48 -5.79
N GLU A 60 -10.35 25.31 -6.50
CA GLU A 60 -10.08 25.69 -7.90
C GLU A 60 -9.40 27.05 -7.93
N LEU A 61 -8.37 27.18 -8.75
CA LEU A 61 -7.67 28.44 -9.01
C LEU A 61 -8.38 29.22 -10.14
N ASP A 62 -8.14 30.54 -10.20
CA ASP A 62 -8.73 31.42 -11.21
C ASP A 62 -8.44 31.01 -12.67
N ASN A 63 -7.40 30.24 -12.89
CA ASN A 63 -7.01 29.70 -14.20
C ASN A 63 -7.64 28.34 -14.52
N GLY A 64 -8.59 27.84 -13.69
CA GLY A 64 -9.28 26.56 -13.87
C GLY A 64 -8.48 25.34 -13.43
N MET A 65 -7.30 25.53 -12.79
CA MET A 65 -6.55 24.41 -12.21
C MET A 65 -7.10 24.06 -10.83
N ASN A 66 -7.12 22.79 -10.50
CA ASN A 66 -7.47 22.30 -9.16
C ASN A 66 -6.21 22.16 -8.31
N VAL A 67 -6.30 22.56 -7.05
CA VAL A 67 -5.29 22.30 -6.04
C VAL A 67 -5.92 21.48 -4.94
N SER A 68 -5.24 20.45 -4.49
CA SER A 68 -5.62 19.67 -3.30
C SER A 68 -4.42 19.44 -2.38
N ILE A 69 -4.72 19.35 -1.09
CA ILE A 69 -3.76 18.95 -0.05
C ILE A 69 -4.30 17.74 0.68
N SER A 70 -3.42 16.86 1.10
CA SER A 70 -3.75 15.71 1.93
C SER A 70 -2.77 15.61 3.10
N PHE A 71 -3.31 15.31 4.28
CA PHE A 71 -2.55 15.01 5.49
C PHE A 71 -3.10 13.73 6.09
N VAL A 72 -2.23 12.79 6.42
CA VAL A 72 -2.57 11.57 7.11
C VAL A 72 -2.04 11.66 8.54
N LEU A 73 -2.95 11.51 9.50
CA LEU A 73 -2.64 11.35 10.90
C LEU A 73 -2.85 9.87 11.21
N ASP A 74 -1.77 9.17 11.45
CA ASP A 74 -1.77 7.77 11.84
C ASP A 74 -0.98 7.61 13.14
N GLN A 75 -1.46 6.74 14.02
CA GLN A 75 -0.67 6.25 15.13
C GLN A 75 -0.16 4.87 14.73
N ALA A 76 1.16 4.74 14.64
CA ALA A 76 1.82 3.50 14.29
C ALA A 76 1.13 2.29 14.93
N ASP A 77 0.92 1.26 14.15
CA ASP A 77 0.31 0.00 14.56
C ASP A 77 1.01 -0.51 15.83
N ASP A 78 0.32 -0.35 16.94
CA ASP A 78 0.87 -0.68 18.24
C ASP A 78 0.89 -2.20 18.40
N SER A 79 2.01 -2.80 18.01
CA SER A 79 2.33 -4.14 18.45
C SER A 79 2.71 -4.08 19.92
N THR A 80 1.80 -4.41 20.80
CA THR A 80 1.87 -4.31 22.26
C THR A 80 2.99 -5.12 22.93
N THR A 81 4.05 -5.50 22.23
CA THR A 81 5.07 -6.37 22.81
C THR A 81 6.21 -5.60 23.49
N THR A 82 6.37 -4.34 23.24
CA THR A 82 7.31 -3.49 24.00
C THR A 82 6.81 -2.05 23.93
N GLY A 83 6.39 -1.51 25.05
CA GLY A 83 5.92 -0.12 25.21
C GLY A 83 6.95 0.94 24.81
N THR A 84 7.36 0.93 23.57
CA THR A 84 8.04 2.04 22.93
C THR A 84 6.97 3.00 22.45
N ALA A 85 6.81 4.06 23.23
CA ALA A 85 6.08 5.23 22.79
C ALA A 85 6.54 5.60 21.38
N HIS A 86 5.59 5.94 20.51
CA HIS A 86 5.88 6.54 19.21
C HIS A 86 6.89 7.67 19.39
N ASN A 87 8.14 7.46 18.98
CA ASN A 87 9.22 8.43 19.03
C ASN A 87 9.28 9.28 17.75
N GLY A 88 8.22 9.27 16.96
CA GLY A 88 8.10 10.10 15.76
C GLY A 88 8.06 11.57 16.15
N THR A 89 8.91 12.37 15.56
CA THR A 89 8.93 13.84 15.71
C THR A 89 7.86 14.51 14.85
N SER A 90 7.21 13.78 13.95
CA SER A 90 6.12 14.24 13.09
C SER A 90 4.80 13.62 13.54
N PRO A 91 3.73 14.40 13.76
CA PRO A 91 2.39 13.89 14.03
C PRO A 91 1.68 13.38 12.76
N PHE A 92 2.27 13.60 11.58
CA PHE A 92 1.72 13.17 10.29
C PHE A 92 2.55 12.01 9.75
N ASP A 93 1.86 10.97 9.31
CA ASP A 93 2.44 9.85 8.60
C ASP A 93 2.80 10.24 7.16
N SER A 94 1.92 10.99 6.51
CA SER A 94 2.17 11.49 5.17
C SER A 94 1.48 12.83 4.90
N HIS A 95 2.04 13.60 3.95
CA HIS A 95 1.40 14.80 3.44
C HIS A 95 1.80 15.08 1.99
N SER A 96 0.85 15.64 1.23
CA SER A 96 1.07 15.96 -0.19
C SER A 96 0.27 17.18 -0.65
N VAL A 97 0.75 17.79 -1.74
CA VAL A 97 0.05 18.83 -2.50
C VAL A 97 -0.05 18.37 -3.95
N THR A 98 -1.24 18.41 -4.51
CA THR A 98 -1.51 18.07 -5.91
C THR A 98 -2.04 19.28 -6.65
N VAL A 99 -1.51 19.54 -7.85
CA VAL A 99 -2.05 20.50 -8.81
C VAL A 99 -2.45 19.72 -10.06
N SER A 100 -3.67 19.92 -10.55
CA SER A 100 -4.21 19.15 -11.67
C SER A 100 -5.11 19.96 -12.60
N SER A 101 -5.18 19.52 -13.85
CA SER A 101 -6.21 19.91 -14.82
C SER A 101 -6.38 18.79 -15.86
N ASP A 102 -7.53 18.78 -16.53
CA ASP A 102 -7.82 17.76 -17.57
C ASP A 102 -6.79 17.80 -18.72
N ALA A 103 -6.28 18.99 -19.05
CA ALA A 103 -5.34 19.18 -20.15
C ALA A 103 -3.90 18.81 -19.79
N MET A 104 -3.50 18.97 -18.53
CA MET A 104 -2.11 18.79 -18.10
C MET A 104 -1.90 17.56 -17.21
N GLY A 105 -2.96 16.84 -16.86
CA GLY A 105 -2.87 15.76 -15.87
C GLY A 105 -2.69 16.29 -14.46
N SER A 106 -1.97 15.54 -13.60
CA SER A 106 -1.75 15.93 -12.21
C SER A 106 -0.28 15.83 -11.81
N LEU A 107 0.19 16.84 -11.09
CA LEU A 107 1.50 16.87 -10.46
C LEU A 107 1.30 16.88 -8.94
N THR A 108 1.79 15.84 -8.27
CA THR A 108 1.77 15.71 -6.81
C THR A 108 3.18 15.84 -6.25
N MET A 109 3.33 16.70 -5.25
CA MET A 109 4.53 16.77 -4.43
C MET A 109 4.24 16.10 -3.10
N HIS A 110 4.99 15.06 -2.77
CA HIS A 110 4.98 14.41 -1.46
C HIS A 110 6.05 15.02 -0.56
N GLY A 111 5.63 15.57 0.56
CA GLY A 111 6.55 16.05 1.59
C GLY A 111 7.04 14.91 2.47
N GLU A 112 6.19 13.90 2.69
CA GLU A 112 6.44 12.69 3.45
C GLU A 112 5.52 11.56 2.94
N GLY A 113 5.93 10.29 3.06
CA GLY A 113 5.07 9.12 2.80
C GLY A 113 4.67 8.93 1.33
N GLY A 114 5.51 9.34 0.37
CA GLY A 114 5.23 9.15 -1.05
C GLY A 114 5.78 7.85 -1.61
N SER A 115 5.05 7.23 -2.54
CA SER A 115 5.52 6.09 -3.34
C SER A 115 5.93 6.56 -4.73
N SER A 116 7.05 6.04 -5.25
CA SER A 116 7.45 6.28 -6.65
C SER A 116 6.39 5.73 -7.62
N ALA A 117 6.52 6.05 -8.90
CA ALA A 117 5.59 5.55 -9.90
C ALA A 117 5.62 4.01 -9.98
N GLN A 118 6.77 3.36 -9.78
CA GLN A 118 6.89 1.89 -9.70
C GLN A 118 6.37 1.39 -8.36
N ALA A 119 6.82 1.93 -7.23
CA ALA A 119 6.43 1.49 -5.89
C ALA A 119 4.93 1.71 -5.55
N ALA A 120 4.22 2.49 -6.37
CA ALA A 120 2.77 2.64 -6.29
C ALA A 120 2.00 1.46 -6.94
N LEU A 121 2.69 0.55 -7.60
CA LEU A 121 2.14 -0.74 -8.01
C LEU A 121 2.34 -1.73 -6.86
N ASP A 122 1.36 -2.62 -6.65
CA ASP A 122 1.54 -3.71 -5.68
C ASP A 122 2.69 -4.61 -6.15
N THR A 123 3.71 -4.79 -5.34
CA THR A 123 4.86 -5.66 -5.61
C THR A 123 4.54 -7.14 -5.43
N THR A 124 3.41 -7.45 -4.77
CA THR A 124 2.92 -8.81 -4.59
C THR A 124 1.41 -8.89 -4.84
N ALA A 125 0.93 -10.08 -5.22
CA ALA A 125 -0.49 -10.33 -5.46
C ALA A 125 -1.28 -10.56 -4.17
N GLY A 126 -0.62 -11.02 -3.13
CA GLY A 126 -1.21 -11.46 -1.86
C GLY A 126 -1.62 -10.31 -0.94
N GLY A 127 -1.00 -9.16 -1.11
CA GLY A 127 -1.09 -8.01 -0.22
C GLY A 127 -0.10 -8.16 0.93
N ASP A 128 1.18 -8.10 0.61
CA ASP A 128 2.33 -8.02 1.53
C ASP A 128 2.34 -9.15 2.59
N LEU A 129 2.25 -10.41 2.13
CA LEU A 129 2.31 -11.57 3.04
C LEU A 129 3.67 -11.64 3.74
N TRP A 130 4.71 -11.13 3.11
CA TRP A 130 6.06 -11.00 3.66
C TRP A 130 6.07 -10.09 4.92
N ASP A 131 5.22 -9.07 5.02
CA ASP A 131 5.15 -8.14 6.16
C ASP A 131 4.35 -8.70 7.36
N ASN A 132 4.39 -9.98 7.55
CA ASN A 132 3.73 -10.61 8.68
C ASN A 132 4.62 -10.75 9.93
N GLY A 133 5.81 -10.14 9.93
CA GLY A 133 6.78 -10.19 11.04
C GLY A 133 7.34 -11.60 11.25
N PHE A 134 7.43 -12.39 10.20
CA PHE A 134 8.15 -13.67 10.21
C PHE A 134 9.65 -13.49 10.02
N GLY A 135 10.08 -12.38 9.41
CA GLY A 135 11.46 -12.05 9.12
C GLY A 135 11.85 -12.29 7.67
N PHE A 136 10.88 -12.24 6.74
CA PHE A 136 11.15 -12.19 5.32
C PHE A 136 11.94 -10.95 4.94
N THR A 137 12.70 -11.03 3.88
CA THR A 137 13.24 -9.86 3.21
C THR A 137 12.09 -9.04 2.63
N THR A 138 12.15 -7.73 2.80
CA THR A 138 11.19 -6.80 2.20
C THR A 138 11.44 -6.73 0.70
N PRO A 139 10.45 -6.98 -0.17
CA PRO A 139 10.63 -6.77 -1.60
C PRO A 139 11.09 -5.35 -1.89
N GLU A 140 12.21 -5.22 -2.58
CA GLU A 140 12.80 -3.92 -2.85
C GLU A 140 11.95 -3.12 -3.85
N ASN A 141 11.82 -1.84 -3.56
CA ASN A 141 11.10 -0.88 -4.38
C ASN A 141 12.03 0.22 -4.86
N SER A 142 11.69 0.84 -5.98
CA SER A 142 12.38 2.05 -6.41
C SER A 142 12.20 3.19 -5.40
N ALA A 143 13.14 4.13 -5.39
CA ALA A 143 13.20 5.18 -4.37
C ALA A 143 11.91 6.00 -4.30
N GLY A 144 11.33 6.03 -3.10
CA GLY A 144 10.17 6.80 -2.73
C GLY A 144 10.43 7.66 -1.49
N ALA A 145 9.41 8.09 -0.83
CA ALA A 145 9.36 8.86 0.41
C ALA A 145 9.24 10.39 0.26
N GLY A 146 9.79 11.15 1.20
CA GLY A 146 9.63 12.60 1.24
C GLY A 146 10.48 13.35 0.20
N GLY A 147 9.96 14.49 -0.25
CA GLY A 147 10.64 15.34 -1.25
C GLY A 147 10.54 14.81 -2.68
N MET A 148 9.49 14.07 -3.00
CA MET A 148 9.27 13.43 -4.30
C MET A 148 8.16 14.13 -5.09
N LEU A 149 8.34 14.20 -6.40
CA LEU A 149 7.32 14.61 -7.37
C LEU A 149 6.78 13.39 -8.11
N VAL A 150 5.47 13.29 -8.23
CA VAL A 150 4.79 12.30 -9.07
C VAL A 150 3.93 13.02 -10.09
N TYR A 151 4.14 12.71 -11.35
CA TYR A 151 3.34 13.25 -12.45
C TYR A 151 2.52 12.13 -13.09
N THR A 152 1.21 12.29 -13.08
CA THR A 152 0.29 11.46 -13.85
C THR A 152 -0.08 12.20 -15.11
N LEU A 153 0.22 11.64 -16.26
CA LEU A 153 -0.06 12.26 -17.57
C LEU A 153 -1.57 12.41 -17.78
N PRO A 154 -2.01 13.43 -18.53
CA PRO A 154 -3.41 13.46 -18.97
C PRO A 154 -3.72 12.21 -19.81
N SER A 155 -4.96 11.80 -19.82
CA SER A 155 -5.37 10.62 -20.61
C SER A 155 -5.03 10.80 -22.08
N VAL A 156 -4.11 9.96 -22.57
CA VAL A 156 -3.70 9.91 -23.98
C VAL A 156 -4.49 8.86 -24.75
N MET A 157 -5.07 7.91 -24.04
CA MET A 157 -5.94 6.84 -24.55
C MET A 157 -6.85 6.40 -23.40
N ASP A 158 -8.08 6.02 -23.72
CA ASP A 158 -9.02 5.47 -22.74
C ASP A 158 -8.38 4.25 -22.05
N ASP A 159 -8.62 4.12 -20.74
CA ASP A 159 -8.16 3.01 -19.91
C ASP A 159 -6.63 2.85 -19.81
N LEU A 160 -5.83 3.83 -20.26
CA LEU A 160 -4.38 3.87 -20.11
C LEU A 160 -3.97 4.99 -19.15
N THR A 161 -3.28 4.63 -18.08
CA THR A 161 -2.66 5.56 -17.13
C THR A 161 -1.14 5.46 -17.22
N LEU A 162 -0.49 6.61 -17.37
CA LEU A 162 0.98 6.74 -17.36
C LEU A 162 1.41 7.64 -16.22
N LYS A 163 2.41 7.21 -15.45
CA LYS A 163 2.99 8.00 -14.37
C LYS A 163 4.52 8.05 -14.50
N ALA A 164 5.07 9.15 -14.01
CA ALA A 164 6.51 9.30 -13.81
C ALA A 164 6.73 9.93 -12.43
N SER A 165 7.79 9.54 -11.73
CA SER A 165 8.18 10.14 -10.47
C SER A 165 9.65 10.53 -10.48
N TYR A 166 9.98 11.52 -9.66
CA TYR A 166 11.34 12.01 -9.47
C TYR A 166 11.57 12.31 -7.99
N THR A 167 12.60 11.69 -7.44
CA THR A 167 13.12 11.97 -6.10
C THR A 167 14.45 12.69 -6.22
N ALA A 168 14.56 13.86 -5.58
CA ALA A 168 15.78 14.66 -5.65
C ALA A 168 16.91 14.02 -4.83
N SER A 169 18.15 14.20 -5.31
CA SER A 169 19.33 13.79 -4.53
C SER A 169 19.44 14.59 -3.23
N GLY A 170 19.88 13.93 -2.17
CA GLY A 170 20.13 14.58 -0.88
C GLY A 170 20.60 13.59 0.17
N ALA A 171 21.29 14.09 1.20
CA ALA A 171 21.76 13.29 2.34
C ALA A 171 22.49 11.96 1.96
N GLY A 172 23.28 11.99 0.87
CA GLY A 172 24.03 10.82 0.41
C GLY A 172 23.26 9.87 -0.53
N LYS A 173 22.01 10.19 -0.87
CA LYS A 173 21.20 9.46 -1.85
C LYS A 173 21.35 10.06 -3.26
N ALA A 174 21.29 9.22 -4.28
CA ALA A 174 21.17 9.68 -5.67
C ALA A 174 19.78 10.29 -5.91
N SER A 175 19.65 11.07 -6.99
CA SER A 175 18.32 11.30 -7.57
C SER A 175 17.84 10.01 -8.22
N ALA A 176 16.56 9.74 -8.14
CA ALA A 176 15.96 8.55 -8.72
C ALA A 176 14.74 8.92 -9.56
N MET A 177 14.53 8.15 -10.62
CA MET A 177 13.35 8.24 -11.47
C MET A 177 12.61 6.91 -11.48
N ALA A 178 11.29 6.96 -11.59
CA ALA A 178 10.48 5.78 -11.84
C ALA A 178 9.33 6.10 -12.79
N TYR A 179 8.86 5.08 -13.47
CA TYR A 179 7.78 5.15 -14.44
C TYR A 179 6.80 3.99 -14.21
N SER A 180 5.53 4.23 -14.48
CA SER A 180 4.55 3.14 -14.53
C SER A 180 3.51 3.36 -15.62
N LEU A 181 2.98 2.23 -16.06
CA LEU A 181 1.89 2.11 -17.01
C LEU A 181 0.84 1.18 -16.40
N SER A 182 -0.43 1.56 -16.47
CA SER A 182 -1.57 0.72 -16.14
C SER A 182 -2.57 0.75 -17.28
N TYR A 183 -3.00 -0.43 -17.75
CA TYR A 183 -3.95 -0.57 -18.84
C TYR A 183 -5.10 -1.50 -18.45
N ALA A 184 -6.34 -1.01 -18.61
CA ALA A 184 -7.58 -1.72 -18.28
C ALA A 184 -8.59 -1.75 -19.43
N GLY A 185 -8.16 -1.54 -20.69
CA GLY A 185 -9.03 -1.46 -21.87
C GLY A 185 -9.61 -2.79 -22.37
N VAL A 186 -9.34 -3.90 -21.67
CA VAL A 186 -9.96 -5.20 -21.92
C VAL A 186 -10.82 -5.56 -20.72
N GLU A 187 -12.08 -5.89 -20.96
CA GLU A 187 -13.04 -6.22 -19.88
C GLU A 187 -12.48 -7.29 -18.94
N GLY A 188 -12.45 -6.96 -17.66
CA GLY A 188 -11.93 -7.81 -16.60
C GLY A 188 -10.41 -7.90 -16.50
N LEU A 189 -9.64 -7.39 -17.48
CA LEU A 189 -8.17 -7.46 -17.48
C LEU A 189 -7.55 -6.12 -17.06
N THR A 190 -6.63 -6.16 -16.11
CA THR A 190 -5.72 -5.06 -15.79
C THR A 190 -4.29 -5.54 -15.96
N LEU A 191 -3.49 -4.74 -16.65
CA LEU A 191 -2.05 -4.97 -16.86
C LEU A 191 -1.30 -3.76 -16.34
N ASP A 192 -0.35 -3.97 -15.45
CA ASP A 192 0.50 -2.93 -14.91
C ASP A 192 1.97 -3.29 -15.18
N TYR A 193 2.76 -2.26 -15.48
CA TYR A 193 4.20 -2.33 -15.61
C TYR A 193 4.82 -1.12 -14.91
N GLY A 194 5.83 -1.34 -14.09
CA GLY A 194 6.58 -0.29 -13.42
C GLY A 194 8.07 -0.57 -13.46
N MET A 195 8.87 0.48 -13.55
CA MET A 195 10.31 0.41 -13.40
C MET A 195 10.83 1.66 -12.71
N GLY A 196 11.91 1.54 -11.97
CA GLY A 196 12.50 2.69 -11.30
C GLY A 196 13.80 2.36 -10.61
N GLU A 197 14.49 3.41 -10.21
CA GLU A 197 15.84 3.36 -9.63
C GLU A 197 15.78 3.58 -8.12
N THR A 198 16.73 2.98 -7.39
CA THR A 198 17.04 3.29 -6.00
C THR A 198 18.55 3.29 -5.79
N GLY A 199 19.03 3.78 -4.67
CA GLY A 199 20.43 3.65 -4.32
C GLY A 199 21.14 4.92 -3.87
N THR A 200 22.46 4.90 -3.95
CA THR A 200 23.34 6.00 -3.56
C THR A 200 23.94 6.70 -4.79
N ALA A 201 24.55 7.86 -4.60
CA ALA A 201 25.24 8.57 -5.69
C ALA A 201 26.38 7.76 -6.36
N ALA A 202 26.84 6.69 -5.73
CA ALA A 202 27.92 5.85 -6.22
C ALA A 202 27.42 4.53 -6.84
N ALA A 203 26.16 4.14 -6.56
CA ALA A 203 25.61 2.84 -6.92
C ALA A 203 24.08 2.91 -6.95
N THR A 204 23.49 2.70 -8.10
CA THR A 204 22.04 2.63 -8.32
C THR A 204 21.65 1.19 -8.62
N ALA A 205 20.53 0.78 -8.06
CA ALA A 205 19.85 -0.47 -8.34
C ALA A 205 18.56 -0.17 -9.11
N ASP A 206 18.08 -1.15 -9.86
CA ASP A 206 16.87 -1.03 -10.67
C ASP A 206 15.80 -1.99 -10.13
N THR A 207 14.55 -1.55 -10.09
CA THR A 207 13.40 -2.40 -9.72
C THR A 207 12.36 -2.36 -10.82
N THR A 208 11.89 -3.55 -11.22
CA THR A 208 10.84 -3.72 -12.23
C THR A 208 9.69 -4.52 -11.63
N THR A 209 8.44 -4.07 -11.83
CA THR A 209 7.22 -4.78 -11.42
C THR A 209 6.33 -5.01 -12.63
N ILE A 210 5.89 -6.25 -12.82
CA ILE A 210 4.89 -6.65 -13.82
C ILE A 210 3.72 -7.27 -13.07
N ARG A 211 2.50 -6.75 -13.32
CA ARG A 211 1.28 -7.25 -12.70
C ARG A 211 0.22 -7.49 -13.75
N ALA A 212 -0.45 -8.64 -13.65
CA ALA A 212 -1.63 -8.96 -14.44
C ALA A 212 -2.76 -9.42 -13.52
N SER A 213 -3.94 -8.84 -13.66
CA SER A 213 -5.14 -9.24 -12.92
C SER A 213 -6.28 -9.48 -13.90
N TYR A 214 -7.00 -10.59 -13.74
CA TYR A 214 -8.14 -10.92 -14.58
C TYR A 214 -9.35 -11.35 -13.74
N ALA A 215 -10.45 -10.64 -13.92
CA ALA A 215 -11.73 -10.93 -13.29
C ALA A 215 -12.66 -11.64 -14.29
N TYR A 216 -13.19 -12.81 -13.91
CA TYR A 216 -14.16 -13.57 -14.68
C TYR A 216 -15.26 -14.11 -13.78
N GLY A 217 -16.48 -13.58 -13.93
CA GLY A 217 -17.59 -13.90 -13.06
C GLY A 217 -17.26 -13.56 -11.59
N SER A 218 -17.34 -14.56 -10.72
CA SER A 218 -17.02 -14.40 -9.29
C SER A 218 -15.54 -14.65 -8.96
N PHE A 219 -14.70 -14.95 -9.94
CA PHE A 219 -13.28 -15.22 -9.73
C PHE A 219 -12.42 -14.05 -10.17
N THR A 220 -11.36 -13.77 -9.42
CA THR A 220 -10.29 -12.87 -9.82
C THR A 220 -8.96 -13.55 -9.59
N GLY A 221 -8.15 -13.67 -10.63
CA GLY A 221 -6.77 -14.12 -10.58
C GLY A 221 -5.81 -12.95 -10.73
N THR A 222 -4.80 -12.87 -9.90
CA THR A 222 -3.72 -11.87 -9.98
C THR A 222 -2.38 -12.56 -9.96
N TYR A 223 -1.45 -12.10 -10.79
CA TYR A 223 -0.06 -12.56 -10.85
C TYR A 223 0.85 -11.33 -10.86
N VAL A 224 1.90 -11.35 -10.05
CA VAL A 224 2.88 -10.27 -9.96
C VAL A 224 4.27 -10.86 -9.93
N VAL A 225 5.19 -10.22 -10.63
CA VAL A 225 6.64 -10.42 -10.52
C VAL A 225 7.27 -9.08 -10.25
N THR A 226 8.08 -9.00 -9.21
CA THR A 226 8.94 -7.86 -8.91
C THR A 226 10.38 -8.35 -8.91
N ASP A 227 11.18 -7.73 -9.73
CA ASP A 227 12.60 -8.04 -9.94
C ASP A 227 13.43 -6.84 -9.53
N HIS A 228 14.46 -7.08 -8.73
CA HIS A 228 15.38 -6.07 -8.22
C HIS A 228 16.82 -6.44 -8.56
N ASP A 229 17.44 -5.64 -9.42
CA ASP A 229 18.85 -5.74 -9.82
C ASP A 229 19.69 -4.78 -8.96
N ASP A 230 20.39 -5.29 -7.96
CA ASP A 230 21.34 -4.53 -7.13
C ASP A 230 22.71 -4.44 -7.82
N VAL A 231 23.50 -3.43 -7.48
CA VAL A 231 24.91 -3.32 -7.92
C VAL A 231 25.79 -4.47 -7.46
N VAL A 232 25.35 -5.22 -6.48
CA VAL A 232 25.99 -6.42 -5.95
C VAL A 232 25.08 -7.59 -6.26
N ALA A 233 25.39 -8.34 -7.29
CA ALA A 233 24.56 -9.43 -7.80
C ALA A 233 24.09 -10.47 -6.76
N SER A 234 24.76 -10.61 -5.62
CA SER A 234 24.28 -11.45 -4.52
C SER A 234 23.13 -10.85 -3.71
N ASN A 235 22.72 -9.63 -4.02
CA ASN A 235 21.57 -8.96 -3.43
C ASN A 235 20.42 -8.80 -4.43
N ASP A 236 20.56 -9.37 -5.64
CA ASP A 236 19.46 -9.40 -6.60
C ASP A 236 18.35 -10.29 -6.02
N GLU A 237 17.12 -9.85 -6.20
CA GLU A 237 15.93 -10.52 -5.67
C GLU A 237 14.82 -10.58 -6.74
N GLU A 238 14.20 -11.74 -6.91
CA GLU A 238 12.93 -11.86 -7.63
C GLU A 238 11.83 -12.30 -6.68
N VAL A 239 10.74 -11.52 -6.61
CA VAL A 239 9.54 -11.90 -5.87
C VAL A 239 8.43 -12.24 -6.86
N THR A 240 8.05 -13.49 -6.90
CA THR A 240 6.92 -13.99 -7.70
C THR A 240 5.73 -14.26 -6.78
N SER A 241 4.54 -13.79 -7.17
CA SER A 241 3.35 -14.00 -6.37
C SER A 241 2.10 -14.21 -7.21
N TYR A 242 1.13 -14.92 -6.65
CA TYR A 242 -0.19 -15.04 -7.23
C TYR A 242 -1.30 -15.07 -6.17
N LYS A 243 -2.48 -14.66 -6.59
CA LYS A 243 -3.71 -14.68 -5.79
C LYS A 243 -4.88 -15.14 -6.61
N LEU A 244 -5.69 -16.01 -6.03
CA LEU A 244 -7.01 -16.36 -6.55
C LEU A 244 -8.06 -15.97 -5.53
N SER A 245 -8.99 -15.12 -5.92
CA SER A 245 -10.11 -14.67 -5.11
C SER A 245 -11.42 -15.21 -5.66
N TYR A 246 -12.34 -15.53 -4.76
CA TYR A 246 -13.69 -15.95 -5.09
C TYR A 246 -14.70 -15.12 -4.29
N THR A 247 -15.57 -14.39 -4.99
CA THR A 247 -16.69 -13.65 -4.40
C THR A 247 -17.86 -14.60 -4.21
N VAL A 248 -18.14 -14.97 -2.97
CA VAL A 248 -19.23 -15.91 -2.60
C VAL A 248 -20.58 -15.21 -2.76
N ASN A 249 -20.67 -13.97 -2.31
CA ASN A 249 -21.80 -13.06 -2.46
C ASN A 249 -21.30 -11.62 -2.23
N ASP A 250 -22.21 -10.63 -2.27
CA ASP A 250 -21.89 -9.19 -2.17
C ASP A 250 -21.11 -8.81 -0.90
N ASP A 251 -21.24 -9.59 0.17
CA ASP A 251 -20.61 -9.31 1.46
C ASP A 251 -19.42 -10.21 1.78
N LEU A 252 -19.30 -11.39 1.15
CA LEU A 252 -18.35 -12.44 1.54
C LEU A 252 -17.43 -12.84 0.39
N SER A 253 -16.14 -12.82 0.66
CA SER A 253 -15.10 -13.32 -0.26
C SER A 253 -14.11 -14.25 0.46
N VAL A 254 -13.49 -15.12 -0.34
CA VAL A 254 -12.41 -16.01 0.08
C VAL A 254 -11.27 -15.88 -0.92
N SER A 255 -10.03 -15.89 -0.45
CA SER A 255 -8.87 -15.91 -1.35
C SER A 255 -7.77 -16.82 -0.85
N TYR A 256 -6.99 -17.32 -1.80
CA TYR A 256 -5.71 -17.95 -1.59
C TYR A 256 -4.64 -17.12 -2.29
N SER A 257 -3.49 -16.95 -1.66
CA SER A 257 -2.33 -16.27 -2.22
C SER A 257 -1.03 -16.95 -1.80
N GLN A 258 -0.01 -16.82 -2.64
CA GLN A 258 1.34 -17.30 -2.37
C GLN A 258 2.34 -16.29 -2.91
N GLU A 259 3.46 -16.16 -2.21
CA GLU A 259 4.64 -15.37 -2.58
C GLU A 259 5.87 -16.26 -2.44
N THR A 260 6.79 -16.15 -3.39
CA THR A 260 8.11 -16.80 -3.39
C THR A 260 9.15 -15.71 -3.56
N HIS A 261 10.13 -15.68 -2.67
CA HIS A 261 11.26 -14.75 -2.68
C HIS A 261 12.51 -15.56 -3.04
N ASP A 262 13.08 -15.26 -4.19
CA ASP A 262 14.33 -15.84 -4.70
C ASP A 262 15.44 -14.81 -4.58
N ASP A 263 16.36 -15.03 -3.64
CA ASP A 263 17.54 -14.21 -3.42
C ASP A 263 18.74 -14.87 -4.11
N GLU A 264 19.37 -14.22 -5.07
CA GLU A 264 20.57 -14.71 -5.78
C GLU A 264 21.73 -15.07 -4.81
N GLY A 265 21.76 -14.49 -3.62
CA GLY A 265 22.73 -14.83 -2.57
C GLY A 265 22.45 -16.17 -1.86
N SER A 266 21.31 -16.80 -2.13
CA SER A 266 20.87 -18.05 -1.51
C SER A 266 20.62 -19.14 -2.55
N THR A 267 20.50 -20.39 -2.08
CA THR A 267 20.04 -21.52 -2.88
C THR A 267 18.70 -22.07 -2.36
N ILE A 268 18.08 -21.34 -1.45
CA ILE A 268 16.84 -21.73 -0.78
C ILE A 268 15.93 -20.52 -0.84
N ASP A 269 14.81 -20.68 -1.51
CA ASP A 269 13.80 -19.64 -1.64
C ASP A 269 12.93 -19.60 -0.39
N GLU A 270 12.52 -18.39 0.00
CA GLU A 270 11.52 -18.18 1.04
C GLU A 270 10.13 -18.27 0.40
N GLU A 271 9.20 -18.96 1.06
CA GLU A 271 7.83 -19.09 0.57
C GLU A 271 6.82 -18.68 1.66
N VAL A 272 5.77 -17.98 1.27
CA VAL A 272 4.64 -17.68 2.16
C VAL A 272 3.32 -17.84 1.43
N ASP A 273 2.37 -18.54 2.07
CA ASP A 273 1.02 -18.70 1.57
C ASP A 273 -0.04 -18.24 2.58
N SER A 274 -1.20 -17.87 2.08
CA SER A 274 -2.32 -17.44 2.91
C SER A 274 -3.67 -17.88 2.35
N ILE A 275 -4.54 -18.30 3.26
CA ILE A 275 -5.98 -18.38 3.01
C ILE A 275 -6.64 -17.25 3.81
N ASN A 276 -7.43 -16.42 3.14
CA ASN A 276 -8.12 -15.29 3.74
C ASN A 276 -9.63 -15.40 3.48
N VAL A 277 -10.42 -15.04 4.50
CA VAL A 277 -11.88 -14.86 4.42
C VAL A 277 -12.20 -13.44 4.85
N SER A 278 -12.98 -12.72 4.06
CA SER A 278 -13.41 -11.35 4.34
C SER A 278 -14.91 -11.22 4.24
N TYR A 279 -15.52 -10.63 5.25
CA TYR A 279 -16.95 -10.30 5.31
C TYR A 279 -17.12 -8.81 5.57
N THR A 280 -17.78 -8.11 4.64
CA THR A 280 -18.00 -6.65 4.72
C THR A 280 -19.50 -6.37 4.86
N SER A 281 -19.88 -5.57 5.83
CA SER A 281 -21.27 -5.12 6.02
C SER A 281 -21.28 -3.71 6.60
N GLY A 282 -21.84 -2.74 5.88
CA GLY A 282 -22.07 -1.34 6.32
C GLY A 282 -20.76 -0.69 6.72
N GLY A 283 -19.82 -0.33 6.53
CA GLY A 283 -18.59 0.33 7.02
C GLY A 283 -17.72 -0.52 7.96
N MET A 284 -18.07 -1.81 8.15
CA MET A 284 -17.27 -2.78 8.92
C MET A 284 -16.84 -3.93 8.02
N THR A 285 -15.56 -4.32 8.11
CA THR A 285 -15.02 -5.54 7.48
C THR A 285 -14.43 -6.44 8.55
N LEU A 286 -14.89 -7.69 8.59
CA LEU A 286 -14.29 -8.76 9.39
C LEU A 286 -13.40 -9.61 8.49
N SER A 287 -12.16 -9.83 8.91
CA SER A 287 -11.20 -10.65 8.17
C SER A 287 -10.62 -11.74 9.05
N ALA A 288 -10.41 -12.90 8.49
CA ALA A 288 -9.68 -13.99 9.12
C ALA A 288 -8.69 -14.58 8.11
N ALA A 289 -7.45 -14.77 8.53
CA ALA A 289 -6.43 -15.37 7.70
C ALA A 289 -5.64 -16.44 8.44
N GLN A 290 -5.25 -17.48 7.69
CA GLN A 290 -4.22 -18.42 8.07
C GLN A 290 -3.05 -18.21 7.11
N ILE A 291 -1.85 -18.02 7.67
CA ILE A 291 -0.63 -17.72 6.92
C ILE A 291 0.42 -18.75 7.32
N ASN A 292 1.06 -19.35 6.35
CA ASN A 292 2.17 -20.27 6.56
C ASN A 292 3.37 -19.74 5.80
N ALA A 293 4.55 -19.84 6.40
CA ALA A 293 5.80 -19.40 5.82
C ALA A 293 6.83 -20.53 5.96
N GLU A 294 7.56 -20.78 4.92
CA GLU A 294 8.60 -21.80 4.84
C GLU A 294 9.95 -21.16 4.54
N ASN A 295 11.00 -21.77 5.03
CA ASN A 295 12.39 -21.37 4.78
C ASN A 295 12.76 -19.93 5.18
N VAL A 296 12.07 -19.35 6.15
CA VAL A 296 12.32 -17.95 6.59
C VAL A 296 13.79 -17.74 6.94
N GLY A 297 14.41 -16.68 6.39
CA GLY A 297 15.84 -16.41 6.47
C GLY A 297 16.65 -17.35 5.59
N ASN A 298 16.12 -17.77 4.45
CA ASN A 298 16.73 -18.67 3.45
C ASN A 298 17.27 -19.97 4.08
N SER A 299 16.48 -20.53 5.00
CA SER A 299 16.92 -21.67 5.83
C SER A 299 15.94 -22.83 5.75
N ASN A 300 16.42 -24.01 5.34
CA ASN A 300 15.64 -25.25 5.30
C ASN A 300 15.50 -25.96 6.66
N ASN A 301 15.81 -25.29 7.77
CA ASN A 301 15.59 -25.86 9.09
C ASN A 301 14.10 -25.80 9.44
N ALA A 302 13.56 -26.84 10.05
CA ALA A 302 12.17 -26.87 10.53
C ALA A 302 11.81 -25.73 11.52
N SER A 303 12.79 -25.06 12.12
CA SER A 303 12.56 -23.85 12.94
C SER A 303 12.39 -22.58 12.13
N ALA A 304 12.73 -22.60 10.83
CA ALA A 304 12.50 -21.53 9.88
C ALA A 304 11.03 -21.48 9.41
N ASP A 305 10.31 -22.60 9.52
CA ASP A 305 8.89 -22.62 9.17
C ASP A 305 8.08 -21.89 10.24
N LYS A 306 7.21 -21.00 9.80
CA LYS A 306 6.36 -20.17 10.65
C LYS A 306 4.89 -20.37 10.27
N GLU A 307 4.04 -20.09 11.22
CA GLU A 307 2.58 -20.14 11.02
C GLU A 307 1.92 -19.05 11.86
N ARG A 308 0.92 -18.41 11.28
CA ARG A 308 0.12 -17.39 11.97
C ARG A 308 -1.34 -17.54 11.56
N TRP A 309 -2.21 -17.29 12.50
CA TRP A 309 -3.59 -16.92 12.18
C TRP A 309 -3.88 -15.52 12.70
N THR A 310 -4.75 -14.81 12.00
CA THR A 310 -5.25 -13.50 12.38
C THR A 310 -6.75 -13.44 12.29
N VAL A 311 -7.38 -12.67 13.16
CA VAL A 311 -8.79 -12.27 13.05
C VAL A 311 -8.85 -10.79 13.38
N SER A 312 -9.44 -10.00 12.49
CA SER A 312 -9.53 -8.55 12.66
C SER A 312 -10.89 -8.01 12.25
N ALA A 313 -11.24 -6.87 12.82
CA ALA A 313 -12.34 -6.02 12.40
C ALA A 313 -11.79 -4.64 12.05
N SER A 314 -12.12 -4.13 10.87
CA SER A 314 -11.82 -2.77 10.43
C SER A 314 -13.11 -1.98 10.22
N PHE A 315 -13.02 -0.67 10.48
CA PHE A 315 -14.13 0.26 10.43
C PHE A 315 -13.73 1.49 9.61
N ALA A 316 -14.57 1.88 8.65
CA ALA A 316 -14.42 3.11 7.88
C ALA A 316 -15.54 4.09 8.25
N PHE A 317 -15.20 5.37 8.43
CA PHE A 317 -16.16 6.43 8.79
C PHE A 317 -15.74 7.80 8.27
#